data_7735ba3af855d377a27f05278f81a4e7
#
_entry.id   7735ba3af855d377a27f05278f81a4e7
#
_cell.length_a   1.000
_cell.length_b   1.000
_cell.length_c   1.000
_cell.angle_alpha   90.00
_cell.angle_beta   90.00
_cell.angle_gamma   90.00
#
_symmetry.space_group_name_H-M   'P 1'
#
loop_
_entity.id
_entity.type
_entity.pdbx_description
1 polymer ?
#
loop_
_entity_poly.entity_id
_entity_poly.type
_entity_poly.pdbx_seq_one_letter_code
_entity_poly.pdbx_strand_id
1 'polypeptide(L)'
;CGYGNCSLTAAIPILSAAGCDVCPVPTALFSAHTRYSVFTFHDTTEILDGYLDAWRKENVDLDGVYSGFLGSAEQVAIIKRLYSQYPHALRLVDPVMGDGGEIYATYTPELCEAMGTLVDGADVLMPNLTEASILTKRTYPGRDLSDAEVDDMIDALLDLGAKNVVLKGID
;
A
#
# COMPACT_ATOMS: atom_id res chain seq x y z
N CYS A 1 -4.63 -1.27 12.48
CA CYS A 1 -4.56 -2.12 13.67
C CYS A 1 -4.86 -1.30 14.93
N GLY A 2 -5.63 -1.88 15.86
CA GLY A 2 -5.94 -1.21 17.14
C GLY A 2 -4.73 -1.16 18.07
N TYR A 3 -3.98 -2.26 18.15
CA TYR A 3 -2.76 -2.37 18.96
C TYR A 3 -1.56 -2.80 18.09
N GLY A 4 -0.39 -2.17 18.32
CA GLY A 4 0.85 -2.55 17.64
C GLY A 4 1.54 -1.45 16.82
N ASN A 5 1.10 -0.19 16.90
CA ASN A 5 1.73 0.98 16.26
C ASN A 5 2.06 0.78 14.77
N CYS A 6 1.09 0.34 13.98
CA CYS A 6 1.25 0.07 12.56
C CYS A 6 0.05 0.57 11.75
N SER A 7 0.19 0.63 10.43
CA SER A 7 -0.85 1.09 9.51
C SER A 7 -1.37 2.49 9.91
N LEU A 8 -2.69 2.70 9.97
CA LEU A 8 -3.29 4.00 10.27
C LEU A 8 -2.85 4.59 11.62
N THR A 9 -2.62 3.77 12.65
CA THR A 9 -2.17 4.28 13.96
C THR A 9 -0.73 4.81 13.96
N ALA A 10 0.07 4.46 12.97
CA ALA A 10 1.38 5.05 12.71
C ALA A 10 1.29 6.19 11.68
N ALA A 11 0.58 5.99 10.56
CA ALA A 11 0.52 6.95 9.47
C ALA A 11 -0.15 8.26 9.89
N ILE A 12 -1.30 8.21 10.58
CA ILE A 12 -2.04 9.41 11.00
C ILE A 12 -1.18 10.39 11.79
N PRO A 13 -0.54 10.02 12.93
CA PRO A 13 0.23 10.97 13.71
C PRO A 13 1.47 11.49 12.96
N ILE A 14 2.11 10.68 12.13
CA ILE A 14 3.29 11.08 11.36
C ILE A 14 2.90 12.11 10.29
N LEU A 15 1.87 11.85 9.51
CA LEU A 15 1.40 12.76 8.47
C LEU A 15 0.83 14.05 9.07
N SER A 16 0.06 13.95 10.17
CA SER A 16 -0.44 15.13 10.86
C SER A 16 0.69 16.01 11.43
N ALA A 17 1.74 15.39 11.97
CA ALA A 17 2.93 16.13 12.44
C ALA A 17 3.70 16.79 11.29
N ALA A 18 3.61 16.24 10.08
CA ALA A 18 4.16 16.82 8.86
C ALA A 18 3.27 17.95 8.27
N GLY A 19 2.13 18.24 8.87
CA GLY A 19 1.23 19.32 8.45
C GLY A 19 0.12 18.90 7.48
N CYS A 20 -0.09 17.58 7.30
CA CYS A 20 -1.18 17.07 6.47
C CYS A 20 -2.49 16.99 7.29
N ASP A 21 -3.60 17.33 6.66
CA ASP A 21 -4.94 16.99 7.16
C ASP A 21 -5.28 15.56 6.68
N VAL A 22 -5.33 14.62 7.62
CA VAL A 22 -5.37 13.18 7.31
C VAL A 22 -6.79 12.65 7.35
N CYS A 23 -7.27 12.14 6.21
CA CYS A 23 -8.58 11.51 6.06
C CYS A 23 -8.41 9.98 5.97
N PRO A 24 -8.54 9.22 7.08
CA PRO A 24 -8.29 7.79 7.07
C PRO A 24 -9.41 6.99 6.40
N VAL A 25 -9.02 6.02 5.55
CA VAL A 25 -9.92 5.02 4.97
C VAL A 25 -9.52 3.63 5.51
N PRO A 26 -10.24 3.09 6.49
CA PRO A 26 -9.91 1.77 7.05
C PRO A 26 -10.37 0.66 6.09
N THR A 27 -9.43 0.02 5.42
CA THR A 27 -9.67 -1.13 4.52
C THR A 27 -9.92 -2.43 5.28
N ALA A 28 -9.44 -2.49 6.53
CA ALA A 28 -9.69 -3.59 7.45
C ALA A 28 -9.56 -3.14 8.91
N LEU A 29 -10.30 -3.77 9.79
CA LEU A 29 -10.18 -3.60 11.23
C LEU A 29 -9.46 -4.81 11.82
N PHE A 30 -8.27 -4.60 12.34
CA PHE A 30 -7.53 -5.57 13.13
C PHE A 30 -7.52 -5.13 14.59
N SER A 31 -7.84 -6.01 15.53
CA SER A 31 -7.73 -5.68 16.96
C SER A 31 -6.29 -5.46 17.40
N ALA A 32 -5.34 -6.20 16.78
CA ALA A 32 -3.91 -6.08 17.01
C ALA A 32 -3.14 -6.38 15.72
N HIS A 33 -1.84 -6.06 15.71
CA HIS A 33 -0.92 -6.44 14.64
C HIS A 33 -0.85 -7.96 14.49
N THR A 34 -0.75 -8.47 13.26
CA THR A 34 -0.72 -9.91 12.93
C THR A 34 0.49 -10.68 13.50
N ARG A 35 1.49 -9.98 14.06
CA ARG A 35 2.60 -10.60 14.83
C ARG A 35 2.16 -11.14 16.19
N TYR A 36 1.03 -10.68 16.72
CA TYR A 36 0.49 -11.23 17.97
C TYR A 36 -0.23 -12.55 17.69
N SER A 37 -0.16 -13.47 18.64
CA SER A 37 -0.77 -14.80 18.52
C SER A 37 -2.30 -14.78 18.49
N VAL A 38 -2.91 -13.70 18.97
CA VAL A 38 -4.36 -13.53 19.00
C VAL A 38 -4.71 -12.14 18.48
N PHE A 39 -5.52 -12.10 17.43
CA PHE A 39 -6.13 -10.89 16.90
C PHE A 39 -7.48 -11.22 16.26
N THR A 40 -8.34 -10.22 16.14
CA THR A 40 -9.57 -10.31 15.34
C THR A 40 -9.39 -9.50 14.07
N PHE A 41 -10.04 -9.94 13.00
CA PHE A 41 -10.02 -9.31 11.69
C PHE A 41 -11.44 -9.10 11.18
N HIS A 42 -11.70 -7.92 10.64
CA HIS A 42 -12.94 -7.62 9.94
C HIS A 42 -12.61 -6.87 8.65
N ASP A 43 -13.01 -7.44 7.52
CA ASP A 43 -12.93 -6.80 6.21
C ASP A 43 -13.99 -5.71 6.10
N THR A 44 -13.64 -4.58 5.49
CA THR A 44 -14.55 -3.42 5.34
C THR A 44 -14.99 -3.19 3.90
N THR A 45 -14.70 -4.11 2.98
CA THR A 45 -14.97 -3.96 1.54
C THR A 45 -16.40 -3.50 1.26
N GLU A 46 -17.40 -4.12 1.91
CA GLU A 46 -18.82 -3.86 1.70
C GLU A 46 -19.26 -2.42 2.01
N ILE A 47 -18.52 -1.70 2.87
CA ILE A 47 -18.86 -0.32 3.25
C ILE A 47 -18.04 0.73 2.51
N LEU A 48 -16.93 0.37 1.85
CA LEU A 48 -15.97 1.34 1.30
C LEU A 48 -16.57 2.23 0.21
N ASP A 49 -17.38 1.68 -0.68
CA ASP A 49 -18.02 2.49 -1.72
C ASP A 49 -18.94 3.55 -1.11
N GLY A 50 -19.77 3.18 -0.13
CA GLY A 50 -20.63 4.12 0.58
C GLY A 50 -19.84 5.16 1.40
N TYR A 51 -18.71 4.74 1.97
CA TYR A 51 -17.81 5.60 2.71
C TYR A 51 -17.19 6.69 1.81
N LEU A 52 -16.66 6.33 0.67
CA LEU A 52 -16.06 7.26 -0.29
C LEU A 52 -17.12 8.10 -1.03
N ASP A 53 -18.31 7.53 -1.27
CA ASP A 53 -19.45 8.27 -1.83
C ASP A 53 -19.91 9.40 -0.91
N ALA A 54 -19.85 9.24 0.40
CA ALA A 54 -20.15 10.30 1.34
C ALA A 54 -19.18 11.48 1.18
N TRP A 55 -17.87 11.20 1.05
CA TRP A 55 -16.87 12.24 0.79
C TRP A 55 -17.12 12.98 -0.51
N ARG A 56 -17.47 12.25 -1.58
CA ARG A 56 -17.80 12.86 -2.87
C ARG A 56 -19.00 13.81 -2.76
N LYS A 57 -20.03 13.43 -2.00
CA LYS A 57 -21.24 14.27 -1.78
C LYS A 57 -20.93 15.52 -0.96
N GLU A 58 -19.99 15.46 -0.05
CA GLU A 58 -19.52 16.60 0.75
C GLU A 58 -18.45 17.43 0.03
N ASN A 59 -18.11 17.09 -1.23
CA ASN A 59 -17.09 17.76 -2.04
C ASN A 59 -15.71 17.77 -1.34
N VAL A 60 -15.36 16.70 -0.64
CA VAL A 60 -14.00 16.54 -0.09
C VAL A 60 -13.01 16.55 -1.25
N ASP A 61 -11.99 17.38 -1.15
CA ASP A 61 -10.86 17.39 -2.09
C ASP A 61 -9.62 16.78 -1.44
N LEU A 62 -8.77 16.13 -2.24
CA LEU A 62 -7.59 15.40 -1.76
C LEU A 62 -6.37 15.80 -2.58
N ASP A 63 -5.31 16.26 -1.92
CA ASP A 63 -4.01 16.53 -2.55
C ASP A 63 -3.18 15.26 -2.77
N GLY A 64 -3.48 14.21 -2.04
CA GLY A 64 -2.78 12.91 -2.15
C GLY A 64 -3.59 11.74 -1.62
N VAL A 65 -3.34 10.58 -2.19
CA VAL A 65 -3.89 9.30 -1.74
C VAL A 65 -2.73 8.34 -1.45
N TYR A 66 -2.60 7.95 -0.20
CA TYR A 66 -1.62 6.98 0.25
C TYR A 66 -2.31 5.63 0.48
N SER A 67 -2.08 4.66 -0.39
CA SER A 67 -2.58 3.30 -0.25
C SER A 67 -1.55 2.39 0.43
N GLY A 68 -2.02 1.53 1.31
CA GLY A 68 -1.23 0.50 1.98
C GLY A 68 -1.92 -0.86 1.88
N PHE A 69 -2.18 -1.50 3.03
CA PHE A 69 -2.84 -2.79 3.08
C PHE A 69 -4.24 -2.75 2.46
N LEU A 70 -4.50 -3.66 1.50
CA LEU A 70 -5.81 -3.93 0.91
C LEU A 70 -6.14 -5.42 1.09
N GLY A 71 -7.35 -5.71 1.50
CA GLY A 71 -7.78 -7.07 1.86
C GLY A 71 -8.32 -7.90 0.68
N SER A 72 -8.62 -7.26 -0.46
CA SER A 72 -9.24 -7.94 -1.60
C SER A 72 -8.95 -7.22 -2.93
N ALA A 73 -9.08 -7.94 -4.05
CA ALA A 73 -9.00 -7.34 -5.39
C ALA A 73 -10.12 -6.31 -5.63
N GLU A 74 -11.26 -6.46 -4.97
CA GLU A 74 -12.35 -5.48 -5.00
C GLU A 74 -11.91 -4.16 -4.36
N GLN A 75 -11.21 -4.20 -3.22
CA GLN A 75 -10.64 -3.00 -2.61
C GLN A 75 -9.60 -2.32 -3.52
N VAL A 76 -8.78 -3.08 -4.24
CA VAL A 76 -7.87 -2.53 -5.26
C VAL A 76 -8.65 -1.77 -6.33
N ALA A 77 -9.76 -2.34 -6.82
CA ALA A 77 -10.62 -1.67 -7.80
C ALA A 77 -11.25 -0.39 -7.24
N ILE A 78 -11.65 -0.38 -5.95
CA ILE A 78 -12.17 0.81 -5.26
C ILE A 78 -11.09 1.91 -5.21
N ILE A 79 -9.85 1.58 -4.85
CA ILE A 79 -8.74 2.55 -4.81
C ILE A 79 -8.43 3.10 -6.20
N LYS A 80 -8.48 2.28 -7.27
CA LYS A 80 -8.32 2.76 -8.64
C LYS A 80 -9.43 3.74 -9.04
N ARG A 81 -10.68 3.50 -8.61
CA ARG A 81 -11.77 4.47 -8.80
C ARG A 81 -11.49 5.76 -8.03
N LEU A 82 -10.97 5.69 -6.80
CA LEU A 82 -10.58 6.86 -6.02
C LEU A 82 -9.52 7.69 -6.75
N TYR A 83 -8.47 7.06 -7.30
CA TYR A 83 -7.47 7.76 -8.13
C TYR A 83 -8.09 8.45 -9.35
N SER A 84 -9.11 7.84 -9.96
CA SER A 84 -9.80 8.44 -11.10
C SER A 84 -10.69 9.63 -10.71
N GLN A 85 -11.20 9.65 -9.48
CA GLN A 85 -11.99 10.75 -8.93
C GLN A 85 -11.13 11.98 -8.60
N TYR A 86 -9.86 11.74 -8.20
CA TYR A 86 -8.89 12.77 -7.82
C TYR A 86 -7.65 12.72 -8.71
N PRO A 87 -7.78 13.03 -10.02
CA PRO A 87 -6.69 12.85 -10.97
C PRO A 87 -5.48 13.77 -10.74
N HIS A 88 -5.66 14.85 -9.97
CA HIS A 88 -4.61 15.78 -9.56
C HIS A 88 -3.89 15.35 -8.27
N ALA A 89 -4.50 14.46 -7.48
CA ALA A 89 -3.91 14.00 -6.24
C ALA A 89 -2.68 13.11 -6.47
N LEU A 90 -1.66 13.30 -5.66
CA LEU A 90 -0.47 12.44 -5.66
C LEU A 90 -0.85 11.01 -5.28
N ARG A 91 -0.34 10.03 -6.02
CA ARG A 91 -0.55 8.60 -5.77
C ARG A 91 0.67 8.02 -5.09
N LEU A 92 0.57 7.77 -3.79
CA LEU A 92 1.61 7.14 -3.00
C LEU A 92 1.18 5.68 -2.74
N VAL A 93 1.95 4.74 -3.25
CA VAL A 93 1.61 3.31 -3.21
C VAL A 93 2.62 2.57 -2.34
N ASP A 94 2.18 2.10 -1.18
CA ASP A 94 2.88 1.09 -0.40
C ASP A 94 2.22 -0.28 -0.71
N PRO A 95 2.86 -1.11 -1.56
CA PRO A 95 2.23 -2.32 -2.08
C PRO A 95 2.33 -3.47 -1.08
N VAL A 96 1.74 -3.29 0.10
CA VAL A 96 1.82 -4.23 1.22
C VAL A 96 1.35 -5.62 0.80
N MET A 97 2.28 -6.60 0.68
CA MET A 97 2.01 -7.97 0.26
C MET A 97 2.80 -9.02 1.04
N GLY A 98 3.94 -8.65 1.61
CA GLY A 98 4.83 -9.61 2.28
C GLY A 98 6.05 -8.96 2.91
N ASP A 99 6.85 -9.72 3.63
CA ASP A 99 8.12 -9.30 4.24
C ASP A 99 9.04 -10.51 4.42
N GLY A 100 10.37 -10.28 4.44
CA GLY A 100 11.38 -11.31 4.68
C GLY A 100 11.41 -12.43 3.64
N GLY A 101 10.95 -12.18 2.41
CA GLY A 101 10.87 -13.16 1.33
C GLY A 101 9.56 -13.96 1.32
N GLU A 102 8.63 -13.71 2.23
CA GLU A 102 7.38 -14.45 2.36
C GLU A 102 6.16 -13.54 2.13
N ILE A 103 5.18 -14.05 1.39
CA ILE A 103 3.88 -13.40 1.20
C ILE A 103 3.06 -13.57 2.49
N TYR A 104 2.35 -12.53 2.90
CA TYR A 104 1.47 -12.62 4.06
C TYR A 104 0.35 -13.65 3.84
N ALA A 105 0.01 -14.40 4.89
CA ALA A 105 -1.01 -15.45 4.85
C ALA A 105 -2.41 -14.97 4.42
N THR A 106 -2.67 -13.68 4.47
CA THR A 106 -3.93 -13.05 4.01
C THR A 106 -3.93 -12.72 2.52
N TYR A 107 -2.80 -12.91 1.80
CA TYR A 107 -2.67 -12.60 0.39
C TYR A 107 -2.72 -13.86 -0.47
N THR A 108 -3.42 -13.77 -1.58
CA THR A 108 -3.44 -14.78 -2.65
C THR A 108 -2.65 -14.28 -3.86
N PRO A 109 -2.24 -15.17 -4.79
CA PRO A 109 -1.60 -14.74 -6.04
C PRO A 109 -2.43 -13.72 -6.82
N GLU A 110 -3.75 -13.89 -6.86
CA GLU A 110 -4.68 -12.99 -7.55
C GLU A 110 -4.70 -11.60 -6.90
N LEU A 111 -4.63 -11.53 -5.57
CA LEU A 111 -4.56 -10.25 -4.86
C LEU A 111 -3.20 -9.58 -5.11
N CYS A 112 -2.10 -10.33 -5.14
CA CYS A 112 -0.78 -9.78 -5.49
C CYS A 112 -0.76 -9.20 -6.92
N GLU A 113 -1.38 -9.89 -7.88
CA GLU A 113 -1.53 -9.36 -9.25
C GLU A 113 -2.38 -8.08 -9.27
N ALA A 114 -3.49 -8.06 -8.54
CA ALA A 114 -4.32 -6.86 -8.43
C ALA A 114 -3.54 -5.69 -7.82
N MET A 115 -2.78 -5.91 -6.72
CA MET A 115 -1.91 -4.90 -6.11
C MET A 115 -0.88 -4.35 -7.11
N GLY A 116 -0.30 -5.20 -7.93
CA GLY A 116 0.63 -4.80 -9.00
C GLY A 116 0.02 -3.78 -9.98
N THR A 117 -1.31 -3.79 -10.16
CA THR A 117 -1.98 -2.82 -11.05
C THR A 117 -2.05 -1.39 -10.50
N LEU A 118 -1.68 -1.16 -9.23
CA LEU A 118 -1.59 0.18 -8.64
C LEU A 118 -0.25 0.86 -8.94
N VAL A 119 0.74 0.11 -9.42
CA VAL A 119 2.10 0.62 -9.69
C VAL A 119 2.11 1.60 -10.85
N ASP A 120 1.39 1.27 -11.92
CA ASP A 120 1.32 2.12 -13.10
C ASP A 120 0.70 3.48 -12.77
N GLY A 121 1.48 4.53 -13.01
CA GLY A 121 1.14 5.91 -12.71
C GLY A 121 1.25 6.30 -11.23
N ALA A 122 1.84 5.48 -10.36
CA ALA A 122 2.19 5.88 -9.02
C ALA A 122 3.22 7.01 -9.04
N ASP A 123 2.95 8.10 -8.31
CA ASP A 123 3.91 9.19 -8.16
C ASP A 123 5.08 8.78 -7.27
N VAL A 124 4.80 7.98 -6.23
CA VAL A 124 5.82 7.34 -5.39
C VAL A 124 5.39 5.91 -5.07
N LEU A 125 6.22 4.94 -5.42
CA LEU A 125 6.09 3.54 -5.06
C LEU A 125 7.06 3.20 -3.94
N MET A 126 6.58 2.58 -2.86
CA MET A 126 7.37 2.34 -1.64
C MET A 126 7.40 0.85 -1.24
N PRO A 127 7.94 -0.06 -2.06
CA PRO A 127 8.01 -1.47 -1.73
C PRO A 127 9.17 -1.78 -0.78
N ASN A 128 9.02 -2.83 0.03
CA ASN A 128 10.17 -3.53 0.59
C ASN A 128 10.74 -4.52 -0.45
N LEU A 129 11.87 -5.18 -0.13
CA LEU A 129 12.54 -6.11 -1.06
C LEU A 129 11.67 -7.31 -1.44
N THR A 130 10.79 -7.78 -0.56
CA THR A 130 9.85 -8.87 -0.86
C THR A 130 8.80 -8.41 -1.85
N GLU A 131 8.22 -7.27 -1.62
CA GLU A 131 7.21 -6.64 -2.48
C GLU A 131 7.79 -6.29 -3.85
N ALA A 132 9.02 -5.74 -3.88
CA ALA A 132 9.76 -5.47 -5.09
C ALA A 132 9.98 -6.75 -5.92
N SER A 133 10.38 -7.84 -5.26
CA SER A 133 10.57 -9.14 -5.90
C SER A 133 9.27 -9.70 -6.50
N ILE A 134 8.15 -9.58 -5.77
CA ILE A 134 6.83 -10.00 -6.25
C ILE A 134 6.43 -9.18 -7.48
N LEU A 135 6.53 -7.85 -7.41
CA LEU A 135 6.15 -6.95 -8.50
C LEU A 135 6.98 -7.18 -9.76
N THR A 136 8.28 -7.35 -9.62
CA THR A 136 9.21 -7.56 -10.75
C THR A 136 9.34 -9.02 -11.17
N LYS A 137 8.63 -9.96 -10.49
CA LYS A 137 8.69 -11.42 -10.71
C LYS A 137 10.10 -12.00 -10.59
N ARG A 138 10.89 -11.44 -9.68
CA ARG A 138 12.27 -11.87 -9.37
C ARG A 138 12.30 -12.70 -8.08
N THR A 139 13.36 -13.48 -7.92
CA THR A 139 13.61 -14.17 -6.65
C THR A 139 13.99 -13.15 -5.58
N TYR A 140 13.51 -13.35 -4.35
CA TYR A 140 13.91 -12.52 -3.21
C TYR A 140 15.42 -12.63 -2.94
N PRO A 141 16.16 -11.52 -3.00
CA PRO A 141 17.63 -11.55 -2.96
C PRO A 141 18.23 -11.58 -1.54
N GLY A 142 17.40 -11.45 -0.49
CA GLY A 142 17.89 -11.13 0.85
C GLY A 142 18.02 -9.61 1.05
N ARG A 143 18.67 -9.20 2.14
CA ARG A 143 18.78 -7.76 2.49
C ARG A 143 20.15 -7.16 2.18
N ASP A 144 21.17 -7.99 2.02
CA ASP A 144 22.55 -7.60 1.73
C ASP A 144 22.74 -7.52 0.20
N LEU A 145 22.40 -6.38 -0.36
CA LEU A 145 22.53 -6.10 -1.79
C LEU A 145 23.66 -5.12 -2.04
N SER A 146 24.37 -5.32 -3.15
CA SER A 146 25.26 -4.30 -3.69
C SER A 146 24.47 -3.13 -4.29
N ASP A 147 25.08 -1.96 -4.38
CA ASP A 147 24.48 -0.77 -5.00
C ASP A 147 23.95 -1.08 -6.41
N ALA A 148 24.68 -1.87 -7.20
CA ALA A 148 24.26 -2.26 -8.55
C ALA A 148 22.99 -3.14 -8.57
N GLU A 149 22.80 -4.01 -7.58
CA GLU A 149 21.58 -4.83 -7.45
C GLU A 149 20.39 -3.98 -6.98
N VAL A 150 20.65 -2.98 -6.14
CA VAL A 150 19.65 -2.00 -5.72
C VAL A 150 19.19 -1.18 -6.90
N ASP A 151 20.14 -0.63 -7.69
CA ASP A 151 19.84 0.17 -8.89
C ASP A 151 19.04 -0.65 -9.92
N ASP A 152 19.45 -1.90 -10.20
CA ASP A 152 18.73 -2.81 -11.12
C ASP A 152 17.30 -3.14 -10.63
N MET A 153 17.09 -3.26 -9.32
CA MET A 153 15.75 -3.46 -8.76
C MET A 153 14.89 -2.20 -8.90
N ILE A 154 15.47 -1.03 -8.64
CA ILE A 154 14.77 0.26 -8.79
C ILE A 154 14.40 0.50 -10.25
N ASP A 155 15.31 0.26 -11.19
CA ASP A 155 15.05 0.41 -12.63
C ASP A 155 13.90 -0.52 -13.06
N ALA A 156 13.90 -1.78 -12.61
CA ALA A 156 12.83 -2.70 -12.91
C ALA A 156 11.47 -2.26 -12.35
N LEU A 157 11.43 -1.59 -11.20
CA LEU A 157 10.20 -1.04 -10.62
C LEU A 157 9.72 0.21 -11.37
N LEU A 158 10.64 1.07 -11.82
CA LEU A 158 10.33 2.22 -12.68
C LEU A 158 9.76 1.77 -14.04
N ASP A 159 10.29 0.69 -14.62
CA ASP A 159 9.80 0.10 -15.87
C ASP A 159 8.34 -0.40 -15.76
N LEU A 160 7.84 -0.68 -14.54
CA LEU A 160 6.42 -1.01 -14.29
C LEU A 160 5.50 0.21 -14.32
N GLY A 161 6.03 1.44 -14.49
CA GLY A 161 5.26 2.66 -14.65
C GLY A 161 5.21 3.57 -13.42
N ALA A 162 5.93 3.28 -12.35
CA ALA A 162 6.11 4.19 -11.22
C ALA A 162 7.00 5.37 -11.63
N LYS A 163 6.71 6.59 -11.14
CA LYS A 163 7.51 7.78 -11.43
C LYS A 163 8.72 7.93 -10.50
N ASN A 164 8.56 7.51 -9.26
CA ASN A 164 9.63 7.51 -8.25
C ASN A 164 9.50 6.24 -7.41
N VAL A 165 10.63 5.72 -6.94
CA VAL A 165 10.70 4.52 -6.10
C VAL A 165 11.47 4.82 -4.81
N VAL A 166 10.93 4.36 -3.68
CA VAL A 166 11.61 4.30 -2.39
C VAL A 166 11.70 2.85 -1.96
N LEU A 167 12.79 2.19 -2.27
CA LEU A 167 13.01 0.79 -1.89
C LEU A 167 13.38 0.70 -0.41
N LYS A 168 12.63 -0.10 0.35
CA LYS A 168 12.76 -0.27 1.81
C LYS A 168 13.41 -1.59 2.18
N GLY A 169 14.00 -1.67 3.39
CA GLY A 169 14.48 -2.93 3.98
C GLY A 169 15.80 -3.43 3.42
N ILE A 170 16.68 -2.53 2.99
CA ILE A 170 18.07 -2.77 2.62
C ILE A 170 18.93 -2.53 3.87
N ASP A 171 19.90 -3.39 4.15
CA ASP A 171 20.87 -3.28 5.28
C ASP A 171 22.12 -2.54 4.83
#